data_8233c99b4f474367931918173b6c9f94
#
_entry.id   8233c99b4f474367931918173b6c9f94
#
_cell.length_a   1.000
_cell.length_b   1.000
_cell.length_c   1.000
_cell.angle_alpha   90.00
_cell.angle_beta   90.00
_cell.angle_gamma   90.00
#
_symmetry.space_group_name_H-M   'P 1'
#
loop_
_entity.id
_entity.type
_entity.pdbx_description
1 polymer ?
#
loop_
_entity_poly.entity_id
_entity_poly.type
_entity_poly.pdbx_seq_one_letter_code
_entity_poly.pdbx_strand_id
1 'polypeptide(L)'
;MIKLEHVDFSYAAGTKLLADINLEVHNGEYIAIVGENGSGKSTLLKLLLGLLAPVSGKVTNTFRRIGYVPQRFETLNSQFPITVYEVMEYYRRVIKLADKNAVRRALEQMNVYHLRNRLIGTLSGGQCQKVLIARALLGEPDVLIFDEPSTGIDIKSQEELYPFMESLHKQGMTIITVEHNLKFAVRHADKMYHVAGGKGHFCNPQEYVAEYVADNMGGEENA
;
A
#
# COMPACT_ATOMS: atom_id res chain seq x y z
N MET A 1 12.46 8.84 5.15
CA MET A 1 11.36 9.60 5.77
C MET A 1 10.48 10.19 4.67
N ILE A 2 9.16 10.10 4.82
CA ILE A 2 8.17 10.86 4.04
C ILE A 2 7.43 11.77 5.02
N LYS A 3 7.23 13.04 4.62
CA LYS A 3 6.54 14.03 5.45
C LYS A 3 5.60 14.89 4.61
N LEU A 4 4.36 15.03 5.07
CA LEU A 4 3.37 15.97 4.57
C LEU A 4 3.15 17.04 5.65
N GLU A 5 3.23 18.31 5.25
CA GLU A 5 3.10 19.47 6.14
C GLU A 5 2.03 20.40 5.59
N HIS A 6 0.92 20.51 6.32
CA HIS A 6 -0.24 21.37 5.99
C HIS A 6 -0.74 21.17 4.55
N VAL A 7 -0.84 19.90 4.10
CA VAL A 7 -1.17 19.56 2.72
C VAL A 7 -2.67 19.63 2.49
N ASP A 8 -3.06 20.46 1.52
CA ASP A 8 -4.40 20.48 0.93
C ASP A 8 -4.38 19.83 -0.45
N PHE A 9 -5.45 19.12 -0.79
CA PHE A 9 -5.63 18.58 -2.12
C PHE A 9 -7.10 18.63 -2.58
N SER A 10 -7.29 18.94 -3.88
CA SER A 10 -8.56 18.83 -4.59
C SER A 10 -8.35 18.42 -6.04
N TYR A 11 -9.26 17.62 -6.60
CA TYR A 11 -9.24 17.28 -8.02
C TYR A 11 -9.82 18.40 -8.91
N ALA A 12 -10.73 19.21 -8.34
CA ALA A 12 -11.37 20.35 -9.04
C ALA A 12 -11.33 21.58 -8.13
N ALA A 13 -11.39 22.75 -8.74
CA ALA A 13 -11.45 24.00 -7.98
C ALA A 13 -12.71 24.04 -7.08
N GLY A 14 -12.52 24.41 -5.82
CA GLY A 14 -13.61 24.75 -4.88
C GLY A 14 -13.91 23.71 -3.79
N THR A 15 -13.64 22.41 -3.99
CA THR A 15 -13.91 21.41 -2.96
C THR A 15 -12.64 20.68 -2.58
N LYS A 16 -12.13 20.88 -1.36
CA LYS A 16 -10.99 20.15 -0.83
C LYS A 16 -11.40 18.73 -0.50
N LEU A 17 -10.70 17.75 -1.09
CA LEU A 17 -10.82 16.35 -0.71
C LEU A 17 -9.98 16.04 0.52
N LEU A 18 -8.80 16.66 0.62
CA LEU A 18 -7.93 16.58 1.78
C LEU A 18 -7.60 18.01 2.22
N ALA A 19 -7.66 18.26 3.53
CA ALA A 19 -7.47 19.59 4.13
C ALA A 19 -6.56 19.50 5.35
N ASP A 20 -5.48 20.26 5.34
CA ASP A 20 -4.51 20.36 6.42
C ASP A 20 -3.93 19.01 6.86
N ILE A 21 -3.58 18.18 5.89
CA ILE A 21 -2.98 16.86 6.15
C ILE A 21 -1.55 17.04 6.67
N ASN A 22 -1.32 16.48 7.86
CA ASN A 22 -0.01 16.40 8.50
C ASN A 22 0.30 14.94 8.79
N LEU A 23 1.30 14.37 8.09
CA LEU A 23 1.70 12.98 8.22
C LEU A 23 3.22 12.87 8.15
N GLU A 24 3.82 12.10 9.05
CA GLU A 24 5.25 11.83 9.05
C GLU A 24 5.50 10.34 9.24
N VAL A 25 6.32 9.76 8.35
CA VAL A 25 6.71 8.34 8.35
C VAL A 25 8.22 8.26 8.42
N HIS A 26 8.73 7.65 9.48
CA HIS A 26 10.16 7.43 9.68
C HIS A 26 10.62 6.09 9.11
N ASN A 27 11.95 5.94 8.98
CA ASN A 27 12.53 4.68 8.54
C ASN A 27 12.23 3.56 9.55
N GLY A 28 11.83 2.40 9.05
CA GLY A 28 11.51 1.23 9.86
C GLY A 28 10.14 1.26 10.53
N GLU A 29 9.32 2.31 10.34
CA GLU A 29 7.94 2.33 10.85
C GLU A 29 6.97 1.56 9.95
N TYR A 30 5.96 0.97 10.57
CA TYR A 30 4.80 0.42 9.90
C TYR A 30 3.57 1.30 10.19
N ILE A 31 3.09 2.03 9.17
CA ILE A 31 1.93 2.91 9.28
C ILE A 31 0.74 2.29 8.51
N ALA A 32 -0.39 2.10 9.19
CA ALA A 32 -1.64 1.73 8.54
C ALA A 32 -2.53 2.97 8.35
N ILE A 33 -2.87 3.29 7.10
CA ILE A 33 -3.82 4.34 6.74
C ILE A 33 -5.22 3.71 6.70
N VAL A 34 -6.11 4.21 7.54
CA VAL A 34 -7.48 3.69 7.71
C VAL A 34 -8.51 4.79 7.54
N GLY A 35 -9.77 4.44 7.36
CA GLY A 35 -10.89 5.35 7.20
C GLY A 35 -11.94 4.81 6.24
N GLU A 36 -13.09 5.46 6.14
CA GLU A 36 -14.20 5.04 5.30
C GLU A 36 -13.89 5.11 3.80
N ASN A 37 -14.72 4.43 2.99
CA ASN A 37 -14.63 4.54 1.54
C ASN A 37 -14.91 5.97 1.10
N GLY A 38 -14.08 6.49 0.18
CA GLY A 38 -14.20 7.88 -0.28
C GLY A 38 -13.56 8.93 0.64
N SER A 39 -12.98 8.56 1.79
CA SER A 39 -12.34 9.51 2.71
C SER A 39 -11.07 10.17 2.17
N GLY A 40 -10.51 9.68 1.05
CA GLY A 40 -9.30 10.24 0.43
C GLY A 40 -8.02 9.42 0.63
N LYS A 41 -8.10 8.21 1.19
CA LYS A 41 -6.92 7.33 1.44
C LYS A 41 -6.07 7.08 0.18
N SER A 42 -6.70 6.69 -0.92
CA SER A 42 -5.98 6.45 -2.19
C SER A 42 -5.41 7.75 -2.78
N THR A 43 -6.04 8.89 -2.51
CA THR A 43 -5.50 10.20 -2.89
C THR A 43 -4.30 10.57 -2.03
N LEU A 44 -4.37 10.36 -0.72
CA LEU A 44 -3.26 10.53 0.20
C LEU A 44 -2.06 9.65 -0.23
N LEU A 45 -2.34 8.40 -0.58
CA LEU A 45 -1.30 7.48 -1.05
C LEU A 45 -0.65 7.96 -2.36
N LYS A 46 -1.43 8.51 -3.30
CA LYS A 46 -0.87 9.11 -4.53
C LYS A 46 -0.02 10.34 -4.26
N LEU A 47 -0.34 11.14 -3.23
CA LEU A 47 0.51 12.25 -2.77
C LEU A 47 1.83 11.73 -2.18
N LEU A 48 1.79 10.66 -1.35
CA LEU A 48 2.98 10.01 -0.79
C LEU A 48 3.90 9.44 -1.89
N LEU A 49 3.30 8.89 -2.96
CA LEU A 49 4.01 8.37 -4.13
C LEU A 49 4.55 9.47 -5.07
N GLY A 50 4.19 10.74 -4.85
CA GLY A 50 4.52 11.84 -5.75
C GLY A 50 3.80 11.78 -7.10
N LEU A 51 2.72 11.01 -7.21
CA LEU A 51 1.88 10.92 -8.42
C LEU A 51 0.89 12.08 -8.53
N LEU A 52 0.64 12.77 -7.41
CA LEU A 52 -0.15 13.99 -7.35
C LEU A 52 0.64 15.08 -6.66
N ALA A 53 0.47 16.33 -7.10
CA ALA A 53 1.00 17.50 -6.43
C ALA A 53 -0.06 18.11 -5.50
N PRO A 54 0.30 18.55 -4.29
CA PRO A 54 -0.63 19.23 -3.40
C PRO A 54 -1.04 20.60 -3.96
N VAL A 55 -2.23 21.07 -3.60
CA VAL A 55 -2.69 22.44 -3.92
C VAL A 55 -1.98 23.46 -3.01
N SER A 56 -1.77 23.10 -1.76
CA SER A 56 -0.99 23.86 -0.77
C SER A 56 -0.26 22.93 0.18
N GLY A 57 0.66 23.48 0.97
CA GLY A 57 1.50 22.71 1.87
C GLY A 57 2.72 22.10 1.17
N LYS A 58 3.37 21.17 1.83
CA LYS A 58 4.64 20.60 1.37
C LYS A 58 4.66 19.09 1.54
N VAL A 59 5.13 18.38 0.51
CA VAL A 59 5.45 16.95 0.56
C VAL A 59 6.95 16.79 0.44
N THR A 60 7.56 16.14 1.42
CA THR A 60 9.01 15.83 1.44
C THR A 60 9.19 14.32 1.45
N ASN A 61 10.03 13.81 0.57
CA ASN A 61 10.39 12.39 0.55
C ASN A 61 11.90 12.25 0.44
N THR A 62 12.51 11.54 1.39
CA THR A 62 13.95 11.26 1.42
C THR A 62 14.27 9.80 1.13
N PHE A 63 13.28 8.93 0.92
CA PHE A 63 13.51 7.57 0.44
C PHE A 63 13.99 7.60 -1.01
N ARG A 64 14.99 6.81 -1.31
CA ARG A 64 15.56 6.72 -2.66
C ARG A 64 14.71 5.88 -3.59
N ARG A 65 14.13 4.81 -3.04
CA ARG A 65 13.33 3.85 -3.80
C ARG A 65 12.06 3.50 -3.03
N ILE A 66 10.95 3.65 -3.71
CA ILE A 66 9.63 3.26 -3.21
C ILE A 66 9.18 2.02 -3.98
N GLY A 67 8.88 0.94 -3.27
CA GLY A 67 8.15 -0.19 -3.83
C GLY A 67 6.65 0.03 -3.66
N TYR A 68 5.89 -0.03 -4.76
CA TYR A 68 4.44 0.15 -4.73
C TYR A 68 3.71 -1.11 -5.17
N VAL A 69 2.80 -1.55 -4.32
CA VAL A 69 1.90 -2.68 -4.55
C VAL A 69 0.48 -2.13 -4.67
N PRO A 70 -0.07 -2.02 -5.89
CA PRO A 70 -1.43 -1.50 -6.12
C PRO A 70 -2.49 -2.53 -5.70
N GLN A 71 -3.70 -2.07 -5.43
CA GLN A 71 -4.85 -2.88 -5.08
C GLN A 71 -5.16 -3.96 -6.15
N ARG A 72 -5.06 -3.59 -7.41
CA ARG A 72 -5.28 -4.50 -8.55
C ARG A 72 -4.35 -4.19 -9.71
N PHE A 73 -4.17 -5.18 -10.55
CA PHE A 73 -3.53 -5.02 -11.86
C PHE A 73 -4.53 -4.41 -12.87
N GLU A 74 -5.19 -3.31 -12.51
CA GLU A 74 -6.29 -2.73 -13.32
C GLU A 74 -5.87 -2.27 -14.73
N THR A 75 -4.57 -2.06 -14.95
CA THR A 75 -4.04 -1.56 -16.22
C THR A 75 -3.65 -2.63 -17.23
N LEU A 76 -3.54 -3.88 -16.82
CA LEU A 76 -3.33 -4.96 -17.78
C LEU A 76 -4.68 -5.52 -18.18
N ASN A 77 -5.21 -5.04 -19.31
CA ASN A 77 -6.29 -5.70 -20.00
C ASN A 77 -5.98 -7.22 -19.99
N SER A 78 -6.85 -8.03 -19.38
CA SER A 78 -6.67 -9.49 -19.28
C SER A 78 -6.42 -10.15 -20.64
N GLN A 79 -6.72 -9.44 -21.72
CA GLN A 79 -6.47 -9.84 -23.10
C GLN A 79 -5.04 -9.54 -23.57
N PHE A 80 -4.20 -8.79 -22.80
CA PHE A 80 -2.84 -8.52 -23.21
C PHE A 80 -1.93 -9.73 -22.89
N PRO A 81 -1.38 -10.40 -23.91
CA PRO A 81 -0.67 -11.66 -23.74
C PRO A 81 0.77 -11.42 -23.23
N ILE A 82 0.91 -10.96 -21.97
CA ILE A 82 2.21 -10.74 -21.33
C ILE A 82 2.41 -11.75 -20.20
N THR A 83 3.60 -12.35 -20.14
CA THR A 83 3.98 -13.29 -19.10
C THR A 83 4.43 -12.58 -17.82
N VAL A 84 4.41 -13.29 -16.71
CA VAL A 84 4.97 -12.82 -15.43
C VAL A 84 6.41 -12.36 -15.60
N TYR A 85 7.25 -13.15 -16.30
CA TYR A 85 8.66 -12.82 -16.49
C TYR A 85 8.85 -11.54 -17.31
N GLU A 86 8.07 -11.34 -18.36
CA GLU A 86 8.16 -10.13 -19.20
C GLU A 86 7.78 -8.88 -18.42
N VAL A 87 6.71 -8.93 -17.58
CA VAL A 87 6.34 -7.81 -16.69
C VAL A 87 7.47 -7.46 -15.74
N MET A 88 8.05 -8.47 -15.09
CA MET A 88 9.15 -8.29 -14.14
C MET A 88 10.42 -7.75 -14.81
N GLU A 89 10.76 -8.30 -15.96
CA GLU A 89 11.94 -7.88 -16.73
C GLU A 89 11.77 -6.47 -17.30
N TYR A 90 10.57 -6.12 -17.76
CA TYR A 90 10.26 -4.76 -18.17
C TYR A 90 10.46 -3.78 -17.01
N TYR A 91 9.89 -4.09 -15.82
CA TYR A 91 10.05 -3.24 -14.64
C TYR A 91 11.51 -3.12 -14.21
N ARG A 92 12.27 -4.22 -14.21
CA ARG A 92 13.72 -4.21 -13.94
C ARG A 92 14.46 -3.21 -14.83
N ARG A 93 14.11 -3.16 -16.13
CA ARG A 93 14.71 -2.22 -17.10
C ARG A 93 14.29 -0.78 -16.82
N VAL A 94 13.02 -0.53 -16.48
CA VAL A 94 12.51 0.81 -16.15
C VAL A 94 13.27 1.41 -14.96
N ILE A 95 13.48 0.60 -13.90
CA ILE A 95 14.26 1.05 -12.73
C ILE A 95 15.78 0.99 -12.95
N LYS A 96 16.23 0.67 -14.16
CA LYS A 96 17.65 0.57 -14.56
C LYS A 96 18.47 -0.38 -13.66
N LEU A 97 17.86 -1.46 -13.17
CA LEU A 97 18.55 -2.46 -12.36
C LEU A 97 19.40 -3.36 -13.26
N ALA A 98 20.73 -3.29 -13.10
CA ALA A 98 21.69 -4.01 -13.94
C ALA A 98 21.67 -5.53 -13.71
N ASP A 99 21.37 -5.95 -12.48
CA ASP A 99 21.37 -7.36 -12.12
C ASP A 99 20.25 -8.15 -12.81
N LYS A 100 20.64 -9.02 -13.75
CA LYS A 100 19.71 -9.88 -14.50
C LYS A 100 19.08 -11.00 -13.66
N ASN A 101 19.71 -11.37 -12.54
CA ASN A 101 19.19 -12.41 -11.66
C ASN A 101 18.18 -11.88 -10.63
N ALA A 102 18.03 -10.56 -10.52
CA ALA A 102 17.12 -9.94 -9.54
C ALA A 102 15.66 -10.38 -9.73
N VAL A 103 15.19 -10.50 -10.97
CA VAL A 103 13.84 -10.98 -11.29
C VAL A 103 13.62 -12.40 -10.76
N ARG A 104 14.59 -13.29 -11.00
CA ARG A 104 14.53 -14.67 -10.51
C ARG A 104 14.44 -14.70 -8.99
N ARG A 105 15.35 -14.00 -8.30
CA ARG A 105 15.37 -13.97 -6.83
C ARG A 105 14.06 -13.41 -6.25
N ALA A 106 13.55 -12.33 -6.81
CA ALA A 106 12.29 -11.73 -6.33
C ALA A 106 11.10 -12.71 -6.49
N LEU A 107 11.00 -13.42 -7.62
CA LEU A 107 9.94 -14.41 -7.83
C LEU A 107 10.14 -15.66 -6.95
N GLU A 108 11.38 -16.08 -6.67
CA GLU A 108 11.69 -17.17 -5.75
C GLU A 108 11.35 -16.81 -4.31
N GLN A 109 11.65 -15.59 -3.88
CA GLN A 109 11.29 -15.07 -2.55
C GLN A 109 9.79 -15.13 -2.28
N MET A 110 8.97 -14.90 -3.30
CA MET A 110 7.52 -14.98 -3.21
C MET A 110 6.96 -16.38 -3.55
N ASN A 111 7.82 -17.38 -3.77
CA ASN A 111 7.44 -18.74 -4.17
C ASN A 111 6.60 -18.81 -5.46
N VAL A 112 6.81 -17.88 -6.40
CA VAL A 112 6.06 -17.81 -7.68
C VAL A 112 6.93 -17.93 -8.93
N TYR A 113 8.20 -18.28 -8.81
CA TYR A 113 9.08 -18.44 -9.95
C TYR A 113 8.60 -19.51 -10.96
N HIS A 114 7.90 -20.54 -10.49
CA HIS A 114 7.28 -21.56 -11.35
C HIS A 114 6.20 -20.99 -12.29
N LEU A 115 5.64 -19.81 -11.97
CA LEU A 115 4.62 -19.11 -12.76
C LEU A 115 5.22 -18.17 -13.82
N ARG A 116 6.54 -18.04 -13.91
CA ARG A 116 7.21 -17.02 -14.73
C ARG A 116 6.80 -16.98 -16.20
N ASN A 117 6.45 -18.15 -16.78
CA ASN A 117 6.03 -18.27 -18.18
C ASN A 117 4.50 -18.22 -18.37
N ARG A 118 3.73 -18.09 -17.28
CA ARG A 118 2.27 -17.96 -17.39
C ARG A 118 1.89 -16.52 -17.73
N LEU A 119 0.80 -16.37 -18.48
CA LEU A 119 0.21 -15.05 -18.74
C LEU A 119 -0.34 -14.48 -17.43
N ILE A 120 -0.04 -13.21 -17.16
CA ILE A 120 -0.42 -12.57 -15.89
C ILE A 120 -1.93 -12.54 -15.67
N GLY A 121 -2.72 -12.37 -16.74
CA GLY A 121 -4.18 -12.40 -16.71
C GLY A 121 -4.80 -13.77 -16.39
N THR A 122 -3.98 -14.86 -16.34
CA THR A 122 -4.45 -16.22 -15.99
C THR A 122 -4.15 -16.61 -14.55
N LEU A 123 -3.55 -15.71 -13.79
CA LEU A 123 -3.20 -15.96 -12.39
C LEU A 123 -4.44 -15.80 -11.48
N SER A 124 -4.47 -16.58 -10.38
CA SER A 124 -5.41 -16.28 -9.29
C SER A 124 -5.06 -14.94 -8.62
N GLY A 125 -6.03 -14.35 -7.90
CA GLY A 125 -5.79 -13.10 -7.17
C GLY A 125 -4.55 -13.16 -6.26
N GLY A 126 -4.43 -14.21 -5.45
CA GLY A 126 -3.27 -14.41 -4.57
C GLY A 126 -1.95 -14.61 -5.32
N GLN A 127 -1.96 -15.34 -6.46
CA GLN A 127 -0.76 -15.47 -7.31
C GLN A 127 -0.35 -14.13 -7.91
N CYS A 128 -1.32 -13.37 -8.40
CA CYS A 128 -1.08 -12.04 -8.95
C CYS A 128 -0.52 -11.09 -7.87
N GLN A 129 -1.09 -11.11 -6.67
CA GLN A 129 -0.61 -10.32 -5.55
C GLN A 129 0.84 -10.63 -5.20
N LYS A 130 1.23 -11.91 -5.14
CA LYS A 130 2.63 -12.31 -4.92
C LYS A 130 3.57 -11.79 -6.01
N VAL A 131 3.14 -11.79 -7.27
CA VAL A 131 3.92 -11.22 -8.39
C VAL A 131 4.05 -9.71 -8.24
N LEU A 132 3.01 -8.99 -7.82
CA LEU A 132 3.06 -7.55 -7.56
C LEU A 132 4.03 -7.21 -6.45
N ILE A 133 4.02 -7.99 -5.36
CA ILE A 133 4.96 -7.82 -4.25
C ILE A 133 6.39 -8.11 -4.72
N ALA A 134 6.62 -9.21 -5.46
CA ALA A 134 7.93 -9.51 -6.05
C ALA A 134 8.44 -8.35 -6.91
N ARG A 135 7.56 -7.72 -7.70
CA ARG A 135 7.89 -6.55 -8.50
C ARG A 135 8.25 -5.35 -7.62
N ALA A 136 7.50 -5.08 -6.57
CA ALA A 136 7.75 -3.95 -5.66
C ALA A 136 9.09 -4.11 -4.92
N LEU A 137 9.50 -5.35 -4.63
CA LEU A 137 10.79 -5.67 -4.00
C LEU A 137 11.99 -5.54 -4.94
N LEU A 138 11.77 -5.48 -6.27
CA LEU A 138 12.87 -5.30 -7.22
C LEU A 138 13.60 -3.97 -6.95
N GLY A 139 14.91 -4.07 -6.84
CA GLY A 139 15.76 -2.90 -6.63
C GLY A 139 15.90 -2.50 -5.17
N GLU A 140 15.47 -3.36 -4.24
CA GLU A 140 15.69 -3.18 -2.80
C GLU A 140 15.13 -1.83 -2.31
N PRO A 141 13.81 -1.67 -2.25
CA PRO A 141 13.18 -0.41 -1.85
C PRO A 141 13.45 -0.09 -0.37
N ASP A 142 13.52 1.21 -0.04
CA ASP A 142 13.64 1.68 1.34
C ASP A 142 12.28 1.67 2.06
N VAL A 143 11.20 1.73 1.29
CA VAL A 143 9.82 1.71 1.78
C VAL A 143 8.91 0.93 0.82
N LEU A 144 8.03 0.14 1.38
CA LEU A 144 6.94 -0.53 0.65
C LEU A 144 5.61 0.14 0.96
N ILE A 145 4.89 0.51 -0.09
CA ILE A 145 3.56 1.10 0.00
C ILE A 145 2.56 0.11 -0.60
N PHE A 146 1.58 -0.32 0.21
CA PHE A 146 0.53 -1.24 -0.18
C PHE A 146 -0.82 -0.52 -0.23
N ASP A 147 -1.51 -0.64 -1.35
CA ASP A 147 -2.87 -0.13 -1.52
C ASP A 147 -3.85 -1.29 -1.42
N GLU A 148 -4.50 -1.45 -0.28
CA GLU A 148 -5.48 -2.51 0.03
C GLU A 148 -5.01 -3.92 -0.39
N PRO A 149 -3.89 -4.42 0.17
CA PRO A 149 -3.22 -5.61 -0.34
C PRO A 149 -4.02 -6.90 -0.19
N SER A 150 -5.03 -6.93 0.67
CA SER A 150 -5.88 -8.09 0.91
C SER A 150 -7.16 -8.11 0.07
N THR A 151 -7.45 -7.03 -0.67
CA THR A 151 -8.67 -6.94 -1.47
C THR A 151 -8.63 -7.87 -2.68
N GLY A 152 -9.66 -8.73 -2.81
CA GLY A 152 -9.80 -9.64 -3.95
C GLY A 152 -8.91 -10.88 -3.92
N ILE A 153 -8.29 -11.20 -2.79
CA ILE A 153 -7.57 -12.45 -2.57
C ILE A 153 -8.29 -13.33 -1.54
N ASP A 154 -8.12 -14.63 -1.67
CA ASP A 154 -8.71 -15.61 -0.75
C ASP A 154 -8.05 -15.60 0.64
N ILE A 155 -8.75 -16.17 1.63
CA ILE A 155 -8.31 -16.19 3.04
C ILE A 155 -6.92 -16.80 3.19
N LYS A 156 -6.64 -17.91 2.49
CA LYS A 156 -5.33 -18.58 2.56
C LYS A 156 -4.21 -17.66 2.04
N SER A 157 -4.46 -16.93 0.96
CA SER A 157 -3.50 -15.94 0.42
C SER A 157 -3.29 -14.78 1.39
N GLN A 158 -4.32 -14.36 2.13
CA GLN A 158 -4.17 -13.35 3.19
C GLN A 158 -3.33 -13.87 4.36
N GLU A 159 -3.55 -15.12 4.79
CA GLU A 159 -2.76 -15.77 5.85
C GLU A 159 -1.27 -15.91 5.51
N GLU A 160 -0.91 -15.92 4.23
CA GLU A 160 0.49 -15.91 3.80
C GLU A 160 1.04 -14.49 3.64
N LEU A 161 0.21 -13.55 3.17
CA LEU A 161 0.60 -12.17 2.90
C LEU A 161 1.02 -11.43 4.17
N TYR A 162 0.18 -11.50 5.18
CA TYR A 162 0.38 -10.69 6.39
C TYR A 162 1.62 -11.09 7.21
N PRO A 163 1.88 -12.38 7.46
CA PRO A 163 3.16 -12.78 8.08
C PRO A 163 4.37 -12.38 7.25
N PHE A 164 4.24 -12.37 5.91
CA PHE A 164 5.32 -11.91 5.04
C PHE A 164 5.59 -10.41 5.25
N MET A 165 4.55 -9.55 5.27
CA MET A 165 4.69 -8.11 5.55
C MET A 165 5.32 -7.88 6.93
N GLU A 166 4.85 -8.61 7.95
CA GLU A 166 5.42 -8.56 9.30
C GLU A 166 6.91 -8.95 9.32
N SER A 167 7.29 -9.97 8.55
CA SER A 167 8.68 -10.39 8.45
C SER A 167 9.58 -9.32 7.84
N LEU A 168 9.09 -8.60 6.83
CA LEU A 168 9.80 -7.48 6.23
C LEU A 168 9.95 -6.32 7.23
N HIS A 169 8.90 -5.99 7.96
CA HIS A 169 8.94 -4.95 8.99
C HIS A 169 9.94 -5.29 10.10
N LYS A 170 9.95 -6.53 10.60
CA LYS A 170 10.95 -7.01 11.59
C LYS A 170 12.40 -6.95 11.09
N GLN A 171 12.60 -6.96 9.77
CA GLN A 171 13.91 -6.75 9.14
C GLN A 171 14.26 -5.27 8.95
N GLY A 172 13.43 -4.34 9.45
CA GLY A 172 13.65 -2.90 9.37
C GLY A 172 13.06 -2.22 8.13
N MET A 173 12.26 -2.95 7.32
CA MET A 173 11.57 -2.36 6.18
C MET A 173 10.50 -1.36 6.65
N THR A 174 10.51 -0.16 6.07
CA THR A 174 9.41 0.80 6.26
C THR A 174 8.19 0.34 5.47
N ILE A 175 7.03 0.30 6.11
CA ILE A 175 5.77 -0.13 5.47
C ILE A 175 4.70 0.95 5.65
N ILE A 176 4.03 1.29 4.57
CA ILE A 176 2.79 2.06 4.58
C ILE A 176 1.72 1.21 3.92
N THR A 177 0.60 1.00 4.57
CA THR A 177 -0.52 0.25 3.98
C THR A 177 -1.82 1.03 4.10
N VAL A 178 -2.64 0.99 3.05
CA VAL A 178 -4.05 1.35 3.15
C VAL A 178 -4.81 0.09 3.51
N GLU A 179 -5.53 0.09 4.63
CA GLU A 179 -6.17 -1.10 5.17
C GLU A 179 -7.66 -0.91 5.44
N HIS A 180 -8.42 -1.95 5.09
CA HIS A 180 -9.80 -2.14 5.52
C HIS A 180 -9.92 -3.19 6.63
N ASN A 181 -8.92 -4.07 6.75
CA ASN A 181 -8.86 -5.06 7.81
C ASN A 181 -8.29 -4.45 9.09
N LEU A 182 -9.17 -3.85 9.89
CA LEU A 182 -8.79 -3.18 11.14
C LEU A 182 -8.10 -4.13 12.13
N LYS A 183 -8.54 -5.40 12.20
CA LYS A 183 -7.91 -6.40 13.09
C LYS A 183 -6.44 -6.58 12.76
N PHE A 184 -6.12 -6.55 11.46
CA PHE A 184 -4.75 -6.67 11.01
C PHE A 184 -3.96 -5.38 11.28
N ALA A 185 -4.51 -4.22 10.92
CA ALA A 185 -3.87 -2.92 11.17
C ALA A 185 -3.49 -2.76 12.65
N VAL A 186 -4.43 -3.07 13.55
CA VAL A 186 -4.22 -2.98 15.02
C VAL A 186 -3.13 -3.93 15.52
N ARG A 187 -3.02 -5.11 14.91
CA ARG A 187 -2.08 -6.13 15.37
C ARG A 187 -0.65 -5.87 14.93
N HIS A 188 -0.45 -5.23 13.79
CA HIS A 188 0.85 -5.21 13.12
C HIS A 188 1.41 -3.81 12.85
N ALA A 189 0.57 -2.76 12.83
CA ALA A 189 1.05 -1.40 12.62
C ALA A 189 1.58 -0.79 13.93
N ASP A 190 2.67 -0.03 13.82
CA ASP A 190 3.19 0.76 14.95
C ASP A 190 2.26 1.93 15.25
N LYS A 191 1.68 2.52 14.19
CA LYS A 191 0.75 3.66 14.26
C LYS A 191 -0.34 3.50 13.20
N MET A 192 -1.50 4.02 13.50
CA MET A 192 -2.58 4.17 12.53
C MET A 192 -2.75 5.64 12.17
N TYR A 193 -2.97 5.91 10.89
CA TYR A 193 -3.34 7.24 10.40
C TYR A 193 -4.78 7.20 9.90
N HIS A 194 -5.68 7.78 10.68
CA HIS A 194 -7.11 7.81 10.37
C HIS A 194 -7.44 9.01 9.47
N VAL A 195 -8.11 8.73 8.34
CA VAL A 195 -8.57 9.74 7.38
C VAL A 195 -10.08 9.78 7.38
N ALA A 196 -10.66 10.90 7.83
CA ALA A 196 -12.11 11.12 7.90
C ALA A 196 -12.43 12.57 7.55
N GLY A 197 -13.50 12.80 6.76
CA GLY A 197 -13.95 14.15 6.40
C GLY A 197 -12.88 15.04 5.77
N GLY A 198 -11.95 14.44 5.02
CA GLY A 198 -10.83 15.14 4.38
C GLY A 198 -9.70 15.56 5.32
N LYS A 199 -9.76 15.19 6.60
CA LYS A 199 -8.71 15.42 7.60
C LYS A 199 -8.04 14.12 7.96
N GLY A 200 -6.84 14.20 8.54
CA GLY A 200 -6.11 13.03 9.00
C GLY A 200 -5.40 13.28 10.32
N HIS A 201 -5.34 12.26 11.15
CA HIS A 201 -4.59 12.29 12.41
C HIS A 201 -4.02 10.92 12.75
N PHE A 202 -2.94 10.91 13.50
CA PHE A 202 -2.43 9.68 14.09
C PHE A 202 -3.26 9.28 15.29
N CYS A 203 -3.53 7.98 15.41
CA CYS A 203 -4.14 7.37 16.57
C CYS A 203 -3.39 6.10 16.97
N ASN A 204 -3.48 5.74 18.24
CA ASN A 204 -2.99 4.47 18.73
C ASN A 204 -3.89 3.36 18.17
N PRO A 205 -3.35 2.25 17.63
CA PRO A 205 -4.14 1.15 17.09
C PRO A 205 -5.19 0.60 18.07
N GLN A 206 -4.85 0.50 19.36
CA GLN A 206 -5.77 -0.02 20.38
C GLN A 206 -6.89 0.98 20.74
N GLU A 207 -6.58 2.26 20.81
CA GLU A 207 -7.56 3.33 21.06
C GLU A 207 -8.55 3.44 19.90
N TYR A 208 -8.08 3.33 18.65
CA TYR A 208 -8.94 3.36 17.47
C TYR A 208 -10.01 2.27 17.49
N VAL A 209 -9.67 1.04 17.91
CA VAL A 209 -10.65 -0.05 18.01
C VAL A 209 -11.70 0.25 19.07
N ALA A 210 -11.31 0.81 20.21
CA ALA A 210 -12.24 1.16 21.28
C ALA A 210 -13.23 2.24 20.82
N GLU A 211 -12.78 3.28 20.14
CA GLU A 211 -13.61 4.33 19.56
C GLU A 211 -14.54 3.77 18.46
N TYR A 212 -13.98 2.97 17.51
CA TYR A 212 -14.77 2.40 16.42
C TYR A 212 -15.84 1.43 16.90
N VAL A 213 -15.57 0.65 17.94
CA VAL A 213 -16.55 -0.26 18.56
C VAL A 213 -17.62 0.52 19.30
N ALA A 214 -17.25 1.61 20.00
CA ALA A 214 -18.19 2.47 20.71
C ALA A 214 -19.17 3.17 19.74
N ASP A 215 -18.68 3.70 18.63
CA ASP A 215 -19.50 4.38 17.62
C ASP A 215 -20.47 3.42 16.91
N ASN A 216 -20.07 2.18 16.65
CA ASN A 216 -20.93 1.19 15.99
C ASN A 216 -21.92 0.52 16.96
N MET A 217 -21.64 0.44 18.27
CA MET A 217 -22.59 -0.06 19.26
C MET A 217 -23.62 1.00 19.66
N GLY A 218 -23.28 2.30 19.59
CA GLY A 218 -24.24 3.39 19.86
C GLY A 218 -25.28 3.63 18.77
N GLY A 219 -25.09 3.05 17.56
CA GLY A 219 -26.04 3.18 16.44
C GLY A 219 -27.21 2.18 16.45
N GLU A 220 -27.14 1.10 17.23
CA GLU A 220 -28.19 0.07 17.28
C GLU A 220 -29.25 0.30 18.38
N GLU A 221 -29.06 1.26 19.29
CA GLU A 221 -30.06 1.58 20.35
C GLU A 221 -31.12 2.62 19.96
N ASN A 222 -31.12 3.16 18.71
CA ASN A 222 -32.05 4.16 18.24
C ASN A 222 -32.75 3.81 16.90
N ALA A 223 -33.04 2.54 16.64
CA ALA A 223 -33.82 2.09 15.48
C ALA A 223 -35.06 1.31 15.91
#